data_166c04a8dc8aea7d1ae09c02d0883d32
#
_entry.id   166c04a8dc8aea7d1ae09c02d0883d32
#
_cell.length_a   1.000
_cell.length_b   1.000
_cell.length_c   1.000
_cell.angle_alpha   90.00
_cell.angle_beta   90.00
_cell.angle_gamma   90.00
#
_symmetry.space_group_name_H-M   'P 1'
#
loop_
_entity.id
_entity.type
_entity.pdbx_description
1 polymer ?
#
loop_
_entity_poly.entity_id
_entity_poly.type
_entity_poly.pdbx_seq_one_letter_code
_entity_poly.pdbx_strand_id
1 'polypeptide(L)'
;MIPYAIGFDIGITSVGWAVVALDSEDKPYGIINMGSRVFDAAEQPKTGASLAAPRREARSARRRLRRHQHRLERIRRLLLTENVISQAELDTLFAGKLEDIYTLRVKALDEPVSHTEFARVLLHIAQRRGFRSNRRAETAKEDGELLAAVSKNRALMIEKGYRTVGEMLLQDPLYAASKRNKGGRYIATVGRDMVAEEVRAIFRAQRQLGQPFA
;
A
#
# COMPACT_ATOMS: atom_id res chain seq x y z
N MET A 1 37.08 -47.05 10.53
CA MET A 1 36.45 -45.71 10.48
C MET A 1 35.53 -45.64 11.68
N ILE A 2 35.67 -44.61 12.53
CA ILE A 2 34.83 -44.48 13.72
C ILE A 2 33.51 -43.82 13.33
N PRO A 3 32.37 -44.41 13.60
CA PRO A 3 31.07 -43.74 13.38
C PRO A 3 31.00 -42.51 14.29
N TYR A 4 30.40 -41.41 13.79
CA TYR A 4 30.29 -40.15 14.54
C TYR A 4 28.99 -39.40 14.25
N ALA A 5 28.57 -38.57 15.18
CA ALA A 5 27.51 -37.58 15.01
C ALA A 5 28.06 -36.17 15.23
N ILE A 6 27.48 -35.20 14.52
CA ILE A 6 27.79 -33.77 14.70
C ILE A 6 26.56 -33.09 15.25
N GLY A 7 26.68 -32.43 16.38
CA GLY A 7 25.68 -31.57 16.99
C GLY A 7 26.06 -30.10 16.83
N PHE A 8 25.06 -29.26 16.59
CA PHE A 8 25.19 -27.80 16.57
C PHE A 8 24.29 -27.18 17.60
N ASP A 9 24.83 -26.21 18.34
CA ASP A 9 24.05 -25.29 19.17
C ASP A 9 24.13 -23.89 18.54
N ILE A 10 22.99 -23.40 18.02
CA ILE A 10 22.92 -22.15 17.28
C ILE A 10 22.26 -21.09 18.13
N GLY A 11 23.07 -20.25 18.75
CA GLY A 11 22.65 -19.11 19.54
C GLY A 11 22.57 -17.81 18.72
N ILE A 12 22.13 -16.73 19.36
CA ILE A 12 22.03 -15.37 18.76
C ILE A 12 23.42 -14.77 18.53
N THR A 13 24.41 -15.13 19.38
CA THR A 13 25.78 -14.57 19.39
C THR A 13 26.85 -15.63 19.25
N SER A 14 26.48 -16.89 19.10
CA SER A 14 27.45 -17.99 19.00
C SER A 14 26.90 -19.17 18.19
N VAL A 15 27.80 -19.91 17.61
CA VAL A 15 27.54 -21.25 17.09
C VAL A 15 28.50 -22.20 17.78
N GLY A 16 27.96 -23.09 18.62
CA GLY A 16 28.66 -24.21 19.20
C GLY A 16 28.54 -25.44 18.31
N TRP A 17 29.54 -26.30 18.34
CA TRP A 17 29.51 -27.59 17.66
C TRP A 17 30.29 -28.64 18.44
N ALA A 18 29.82 -29.87 18.35
CA ALA A 18 30.52 -31.03 18.91
C ALA A 18 30.46 -32.21 17.95
N VAL A 19 31.57 -32.93 17.84
CA VAL A 19 31.65 -34.20 17.12
C VAL A 19 31.81 -35.28 18.16
N VAL A 20 30.89 -36.22 18.23
CA VAL A 20 30.87 -37.31 19.18
C VAL A 20 31.07 -38.65 18.48
N ALA A 21 31.89 -39.53 19.07
CA ALA A 21 32.08 -40.88 18.59
C ALA A 21 30.86 -41.73 19.03
N LEU A 22 30.41 -42.59 18.12
CA LEU A 22 29.31 -43.51 18.35
C LEU A 22 29.81 -44.94 18.47
N ASP A 23 29.17 -45.73 19.34
CA ASP A 23 29.42 -47.17 19.43
C ASP A 23 28.59 -47.95 18.36
N SER A 24 28.63 -49.28 18.44
CA SER A 24 27.93 -50.15 17.51
C SER A 24 26.40 -50.07 17.63
N GLU A 25 25.89 -49.44 18.70
CA GLU A 25 24.46 -49.24 18.95
C GLU A 25 24.04 -47.77 18.71
N ASP A 26 24.88 -46.97 18.02
CA ASP A 26 24.68 -45.54 17.75
C ASP A 26 24.63 -44.68 19.03
N LYS A 27 25.18 -45.16 20.16
CA LYS A 27 25.24 -44.40 21.40
C LYS A 27 26.58 -43.61 21.49
N PRO A 28 26.51 -42.33 21.90
CA PRO A 28 27.73 -41.54 22.08
C PRO A 28 28.55 -42.03 23.25
N TYR A 29 29.84 -42.31 23.03
CA TYR A 29 30.74 -42.76 24.08
C TYR A 29 31.95 -41.84 24.29
N GLY A 30 32.20 -40.90 23.41
CA GLY A 30 33.32 -39.96 23.53
C GLY A 30 33.18 -38.73 22.65
N ILE A 31 33.88 -37.66 23.02
CA ILE A 31 33.97 -36.45 22.25
C ILE A 31 35.22 -36.50 21.36
N ILE A 32 35.05 -36.43 20.04
CA ILE A 32 36.17 -36.40 19.10
C ILE A 32 36.73 -34.96 19.01
N ASN A 33 35.83 -33.99 18.88
CA ASN A 33 36.19 -32.58 18.80
C ASN A 33 34.99 -31.71 19.20
N MET A 34 35.25 -30.49 19.66
CA MET A 34 34.21 -29.50 19.96
C MET A 34 34.77 -28.09 19.84
N GLY A 35 33.91 -27.14 19.62
CA GLY A 35 34.33 -25.76 19.55
C GLY A 35 33.11 -24.81 19.51
N SER A 36 33.42 -23.55 19.59
CA SER A 36 32.42 -22.52 19.41
C SER A 36 32.99 -21.32 18.66
N ARG A 37 32.17 -20.66 17.91
CA ARG A 37 32.45 -19.36 17.32
C ARG A 37 31.50 -18.34 17.92
N VAL A 38 32.06 -17.34 18.57
CA VAL A 38 31.32 -16.20 19.12
C VAL A 38 31.41 -15.04 18.13
N PHE A 39 30.32 -14.29 17.99
CA PHE A 39 30.21 -13.09 17.16
C PHE A 39 29.30 -12.08 17.83
N ASP A 40 29.38 -10.82 17.40
CA ASP A 40 28.53 -9.77 17.94
C ASP A 40 27.06 -10.01 17.65
N ALA A 41 26.19 -9.67 18.61
CA ALA A 41 24.75 -9.70 18.41
C ALA A 41 24.37 -8.81 17.23
N ALA A 42 23.49 -9.32 16.35
CA ALA A 42 22.97 -8.56 15.22
C ALA A 42 21.95 -7.50 15.65
N GLU A 43 22.27 -6.78 16.72
CA GLU A 43 21.43 -5.78 17.38
C GLU A 43 22.17 -4.44 17.52
N GLN A 44 21.41 -3.36 17.55
CA GLN A 44 21.96 -2.02 17.79
C GLN A 44 22.37 -1.88 19.26
N PRO A 45 23.59 -1.41 19.57
CA PRO A 45 24.12 -1.39 20.94
C PRO A 45 23.28 -0.63 21.97
N LYS A 46 22.53 0.41 21.52
CA LYS A 46 21.73 1.27 22.41
C LYS A 46 20.28 0.86 22.55
N THR A 47 19.71 0.19 21.57
CA THR A 47 18.24 -0.03 21.49
C THR A 47 17.86 -1.50 21.50
N GLY A 48 18.81 -2.43 21.35
CA GLY A 48 18.53 -3.85 21.15
C GLY A 48 17.76 -4.15 19.85
N ALA A 49 17.56 -3.16 18.99
CA ALA A 49 16.82 -3.34 17.75
C ALA A 49 17.66 -4.13 16.74
N SER A 50 17.04 -5.06 16.04
CA SER A 50 17.71 -5.86 15.01
C SER A 50 18.34 -4.97 13.94
N LEU A 51 19.63 -5.21 13.61
CA LEU A 51 20.34 -4.55 12.51
C LEU A 51 19.64 -4.74 11.14
N ALA A 52 18.79 -5.75 11.03
CA ALA A 52 17.98 -5.97 9.84
C ALA A 52 16.76 -5.01 9.73
N ALA A 53 16.35 -4.32 10.81
CA ALA A 53 15.19 -3.45 10.83
C ALA A 53 15.29 -2.28 9.83
N PRO A 54 16.38 -1.48 9.78
CA PRO A 54 16.53 -0.39 8.81
C PRO A 54 16.49 -0.90 7.36
N ARG A 55 17.08 -2.07 7.09
CA ARG A 55 17.05 -2.69 5.76
C ARG A 55 15.64 -3.12 5.36
N ARG A 56 14.86 -3.66 6.31
CA ARG A 56 13.44 -4.05 6.08
C ARG A 56 12.59 -2.82 5.81
N GLU A 57 12.77 -1.74 6.55
CA GLU A 57 12.06 -0.47 6.35
C GLU A 57 12.38 0.14 4.98
N ALA A 58 13.65 0.27 4.63
CA ALA A 58 14.08 0.77 3.34
C ALA A 58 13.54 -0.07 2.18
N ARG A 59 13.54 -1.42 2.32
CA ARG A 59 12.95 -2.33 1.35
C ARG A 59 11.44 -2.13 1.23
N SER A 60 10.74 -1.99 2.35
CA SER A 60 9.29 -1.77 2.38
C SER A 60 8.92 -0.43 1.74
N ALA A 61 9.68 0.64 2.01
CA ALA A 61 9.50 1.94 1.39
C ALA A 61 9.67 1.87 -0.15
N ARG A 62 10.77 1.27 -0.62
CA ARG A 62 11.01 1.06 -2.07
C ARG A 62 9.89 0.25 -2.73
N ARG A 63 9.40 -0.81 -2.08
CA ARG A 63 8.28 -1.62 -2.60
C ARG A 63 6.99 -0.80 -2.70
N ARG A 64 6.69 0.05 -1.70
CA ARG A 64 5.50 0.93 -1.74
C ARG A 64 5.58 1.91 -2.91
N LEU A 65 6.72 2.59 -3.09
CA LEU A 65 6.94 3.52 -4.20
C LEU A 65 6.85 2.83 -5.56
N ARG A 66 7.54 1.69 -5.74
CA ARG A 66 7.48 0.93 -6.98
C ARG A 66 6.06 0.47 -7.32
N ARG A 67 5.31 -0.06 -6.35
CA ARG A 67 3.91 -0.46 -6.55
C ARG A 67 3.01 0.72 -6.89
N HIS A 68 3.28 1.90 -6.32
CA HIS A 68 2.57 3.12 -6.67
C HIS A 68 2.85 3.54 -8.12
N GLN A 69 4.11 3.61 -8.52
CA GLN A 69 4.51 3.93 -9.90
C GLN A 69 3.95 2.95 -10.92
N HIS A 70 4.10 1.65 -10.69
CA HIS A 70 3.57 0.61 -11.60
C HIS A 70 2.04 0.73 -11.78
N ARG A 71 1.31 1.08 -10.72
CA ARG A 71 -0.14 1.28 -10.83
C ARG A 71 -0.48 2.44 -11.73
N LEU A 72 0.18 3.59 -11.56
CA LEU A 72 -0.05 4.76 -12.39
C LEU A 72 0.37 4.50 -13.84
N GLU A 73 1.49 3.81 -14.02
CA GLU A 73 1.97 3.44 -15.36
C GLU A 73 0.99 2.51 -16.09
N ARG A 74 0.39 1.56 -15.37
CA ARG A 74 -0.64 0.68 -15.96
C ARG A 74 -1.88 1.47 -16.41
N ILE A 75 -2.31 2.49 -15.65
CA ILE A 75 -3.43 3.34 -16.05
C ILE A 75 -3.05 4.20 -17.26
N ARG A 76 -1.85 4.83 -17.26
CA ARG A 76 -1.38 5.59 -18.42
C ARG A 76 -1.35 4.75 -19.69
N ARG A 77 -0.78 3.54 -19.59
CA ARG A 77 -0.73 2.60 -20.72
C ARG A 77 -2.14 2.21 -21.19
N LEU A 78 -3.07 1.96 -20.28
CA LEU A 78 -4.46 1.67 -20.61
C LEU A 78 -5.09 2.82 -21.38
N LEU A 79 -4.94 4.07 -20.89
CA LEU A 79 -5.48 5.26 -21.56
C LEU A 79 -4.95 5.44 -22.98
N LEU A 80 -3.66 5.12 -23.22
CA LEU A 80 -3.05 5.16 -24.54
C LEU A 80 -3.53 3.99 -25.43
N THR A 81 -3.58 2.77 -24.89
CA THR A 81 -3.97 1.56 -25.65
C THR A 81 -5.43 1.63 -26.10
N GLU A 82 -6.31 2.15 -25.25
CA GLU A 82 -7.74 2.35 -25.56
C GLU A 82 -8.01 3.67 -26.31
N ASN A 83 -6.95 4.36 -26.74
CA ASN A 83 -7.04 5.62 -27.48
C ASN A 83 -7.89 6.70 -26.77
N VAL A 84 -7.93 6.66 -25.43
CA VAL A 84 -8.64 7.71 -24.65
C VAL A 84 -7.90 9.05 -24.76
N ILE A 85 -6.56 9.01 -24.72
CA ILE A 85 -5.70 10.18 -24.95
C ILE A 85 -4.47 9.78 -25.78
N SER A 86 -3.91 10.75 -26.49
CA SER A 86 -2.65 10.60 -27.19
C SER A 86 -1.45 10.73 -26.24
N GLN A 87 -0.25 10.33 -26.71
CA GLN A 87 0.99 10.53 -25.94
C GLN A 87 1.27 12.02 -25.67
N ALA A 88 1.05 12.88 -26.65
CA ALA A 88 1.25 14.34 -26.51
C ALA A 88 0.32 14.95 -25.45
N GLU A 89 -0.96 14.52 -25.41
CA GLU A 89 -1.91 14.92 -24.36
C GLU A 89 -1.50 14.39 -22.98
N LEU A 90 -1.00 13.16 -22.91
CA LEU A 90 -0.51 12.59 -21.65
C LEU A 90 0.69 13.37 -21.10
N ASP A 91 1.62 13.78 -21.96
CA ASP A 91 2.82 14.52 -21.57
C ASP A 91 2.48 15.93 -21.06
N THR A 92 1.42 16.52 -21.59
CA THR A 92 0.94 17.85 -21.19
C THR A 92 -0.20 17.84 -20.19
N LEU A 93 -0.67 16.67 -19.74
CA LEU A 93 -1.88 16.47 -18.95
C LEU A 93 -1.96 17.28 -17.66
N PHE A 94 -0.81 17.60 -17.07
CA PHE A 94 -0.67 18.37 -15.84
C PHE A 94 -0.01 19.73 -16.03
N ALA A 95 0.09 20.21 -17.26
CA ALA A 95 0.64 21.51 -17.59
C ALA A 95 -0.42 22.63 -17.45
N GLY A 96 0.04 23.86 -17.15
CA GLY A 96 -0.82 25.04 -17.09
C GLY A 96 -1.70 25.16 -15.84
N LYS A 97 -2.69 26.06 -15.93
CA LYS A 97 -3.68 26.26 -14.87
C LYS A 97 -4.76 25.18 -14.97
N LEU A 98 -4.84 24.35 -13.97
CA LEU A 98 -5.75 23.20 -13.94
C LEU A 98 -6.92 23.47 -13.01
N GLU A 99 -8.11 23.02 -13.41
CA GLU A 99 -9.28 22.93 -12.55
C GLU A 99 -9.03 21.96 -11.38
N ASP A 100 -9.64 22.25 -10.21
CA ASP A 100 -9.52 21.37 -9.05
C ASP A 100 -10.04 19.96 -9.38
N ILE A 101 -9.26 18.99 -9.04
CA ILE A 101 -9.53 17.59 -9.41
C ILE A 101 -10.77 17.02 -8.72
N TYR A 102 -11.14 17.51 -7.54
CA TYR A 102 -12.36 17.08 -6.88
C TYR A 102 -13.60 17.68 -7.54
N THR A 103 -13.50 18.92 -8.03
CA THR A 103 -14.55 19.53 -8.89
C THR A 103 -14.75 18.71 -10.15
N LEU A 104 -13.69 18.30 -10.84
CA LEU A 104 -13.79 17.42 -12.02
C LEU A 104 -14.40 16.06 -11.69
N ARG A 105 -14.11 15.48 -10.52
CA ARG A 105 -14.70 14.20 -10.10
C ARG A 105 -16.20 14.31 -9.89
N VAL A 106 -16.69 15.44 -9.37
CA VAL A 106 -18.13 15.70 -9.22
C VAL A 106 -18.76 16.01 -10.55
N LYS A 107 -18.15 16.91 -11.35
CA LYS A 107 -18.58 17.23 -12.71
C LYS A 107 -18.79 15.97 -13.56
N ALA A 108 -17.88 14.99 -13.45
CA ALA A 108 -17.96 13.73 -14.20
C ALA A 108 -19.15 12.82 -13.81
N LEU A 109 -19.93 13.16 -12.80
CA LEU A 109 -21.16 12.45 -12.45
C LEU A 109 -22.39 13.04 -13.16
N ASP A 110 -22.33 14.31 -13.55
CA ASP A 110 -23.50 15.06 -14.00
C ASP A 110 -23.33 15.65 -15.41
N GLU A 111 -22.09 15.87 -15.84
CA GLU A 111 -21.77 16.53 -17.11
C GLU A 111 -20.75 15.71 -17.92
N PRO A 112 -20.77 15.82 -19.26
CA PRO A 112 -19.74 15.22 -20.09
C PRO A 112 -18.39 15.87 -19.82
N VAL A 113 -17.37 15.05 -19.66
CA VAL A 113 -15.97 15.50 -19.48
C VAL A 113 -15.15 15.19 -20.72
N SER A 114 -14.14 16.02 -20.99
CA SER A 114 -13.20 15.76 -22.07
C SER A 114 -12.31 14.53 -21.78
N HIS A 115 -11.68 14.00 -22.81
CA HIS A 115 -10.76 12.87 -22.70
C HIS A 115 -9.60 13.15 -21.69
N THR A 116 -9.06 14.38 -21.73
CA THR A 116 -7.99 14.78 -20.80
C THR A 116 -8.49 14.97 -19.37
N GLU A 117 -9.68 15.53 -19.17
CA GLU A 117 -10.33 15.62 -17.84
C GLU A 117 -10.59 14.23 -17.26
N PHE A 118 -11.14 13.31 -18.07
CA PHE A 118 -11.38 11.93 -17.67
C PHE A 118 -10.09 11.21 -17.29
N ALA A 119 -9.04 11.35 -18.09
CA ALA A 119 -7.73 10.78 -17.78
C ALA A 119 -7.16 11.31 -16.46
N ARG A 120 -7.30 12.62 -16.18
CA ARG A 120 -6.90 13.24 -14.91
C ARG A 120 -7.68 12.65 -13.73
N VAL A 121 -8.97 12.48 -13.86
CA VAL A 121 -9.83 11.87 -12.83
C VAL A 121 -9.38 10.45 -12.53
N LEU A 122 -9.20 9.61 -13.55
CA LEU A 122 -8.76 8.22 -13.36
C LEU A 122 -7.37 8.11 -12.72
N LEU A 123 -6.41 8.91 -13.18
CA LEU A 123 -5.07 8.95 -12.60
C LEU A 123 -5.06 9.40 -11.15
N HIS A 124 -5.87 10.42 -10.81
CA HIS A 124 -6.00 10.88 -9.43
C HIS A 124 -6.62 9.79 -8.52
N ILE A 125 -7.68 9.13 -8.96
CA ILE A 125 -8.31 8.03 -8.23
C ILE A 125 -7.32 6.86 -8.08
N ALA A 126 -6.59 6.49 -9.12
CA ALA A 126 -5.57 5.45 -9.07
C ALA A 126 -4.43 5.80 -8.10
N GLN A 127 -4.05 7.07 -8.01
CA GLN A 127 -3.09 7.56 -7.04
C GLN A 127 -3.60 7.41 -5.60
N ARG A 128 -4.89 7.59 -5.37
CA ARG A 128 -5.56 7.66 -4.06
C ARG A 128 -6.68 6.63 -3.91
N ARG A 129 -6.38 5.40 -4.24
CA ARG A 129 -7.32 4.29 -4.37
C ARG A 129 -8.04 3.82 -3.09
N GLY A 130 -7.90 4.54 -1.97
CA GLY A 130 -8.49 4.15 -0.70
C GLY A 130 -7.71 3.06 0.06
N PHE A 131 -8.06 2.91 1.33
CA PHE A 131 -7.47 1.93 2.26
C PHE A 131 -8.07 0.55 2.04
N ARG A 132 -7.24 -0.48 2.20
CA ARG A 132 -7.64 -1.87 2.32
C ARG A 132 -6.64 -2.54 3.27
N SER A 133 -7.13 -3.07 4.38
CA SER A 133 -6.31 -3.90 5.25
C SER A 133 -5.90 -5.18 4.51
N ASN A 134 -4.63 -5.56 4.62
CA ASN A 134 -4.12 -6.83 4.11
C ASN A 134 -3.82 -7.82 5.26
N ARG A 135 -4.08 -7.41 6.51
CA ARG A 135 -3.86 -8.24 7.70
C ARG A 135 -5.11 -9.06 7.98
N ARG A 136 -4.91 -10.32 8.33
CA ARG A 136 -6.00 -11.22 8.75
C ARG A 136 -6.43 -10.97 10.20
N ALA A 137 -5.57 -10.34 11.01
CA ALA A 137 -5.85 -9.98 12.40
C ALA A 137 -5.92 -8.46 12.56
N GLU A 138 -6.98 -7.95 13.13
CA GLU A 138 -7.30 -6.53 13.38
C GLU A 138 -6.54 -5.95 14.59
N THR A 139 -5.48 -6.59 15.04
CA THR A 139 -4.83 -6.32 16.34
C THR A 139 -3.81 -5.19 16.35
N ALA A 140 -3.52 -4.54 15.23
CA ALA A 140 -2.65 -3.37 15.23
C ALA A 140 -3.49 -2.09 15.45
N LYS A 141 -3.17 -1.32 16.49
CA LYS A 141 -3.85 -0.07 16.87
C LYS A 141 -4.03 0.89 15.68
N GLU A 142 -3.01 1.02 14.85
CA GLU A 142 -3.04 1.88 13.64
C GLU A 142 -4.06 1.39 12.59
N ASP A 143 -4.16 0.07 12.35
CA ASP A 143 -5.17 -0.49 11.44
C ASP A 143 -6.58 -0.26 12.01
N GLY A 144 -6.75 -0.30 13.33
CA GLY A 144 -8.02 0.01 14.01
C GLY A 144 -8.46 1.46 13.80
N GLU A 145 -7.55 2.41 13.93
CA GLU A 145 -7.84 3.84 13.68
C GLU A 145 -8.19 4.11 12.21
N LEU A 146 -7.51 3.46 11.26
CA LEU A 146 -7.81 3.56 9.84
C LEU A 146 -9.18 2.97 9.50
N LEU A 147 -9.53 1.81 10.06
CA LEU A 147 -10.83 1.17 9.87
C LEU A 147 -11.95 2.02 10.49
N ALA A 148 -11.75 2.57 11.68
CA ALA A 148 -12.70 3.47 12.31
C ALA A 148 -12.94 4.73 11.47
N ALA A 149 -11.89 5.32 10.89
CA ALA A 149 -12.01 6.46 9.99
C ALA A 149 -12.78 6.10 8.70
N VAL A 150 -12.54 4.93 8.11
CA VAL A 150 -13.31 4.44 6.95
C VAL A 150 -14.79 4.27 7.29
N SER A 151 -15.10 3.66 8.44
CA SER A 151 -16.49 3.45 8.89
C SER A 151 -17.20 4.79 9.14
N LYS A 152 -16.51 5.75 9.78
CA LYS A 152 -17.03 7.09 10.00
C LYS A 152 -17.34 7.83 8.69
N ASN A 153 -16.43 7.77 7.73
CA ASN A 153 -16.62 8.41 6.43
C ASN A 153 -17.74 7.75 5.60
N ARG A 154 -17.90 6.44 5.74
CA ARG A 154 -19.04 5.74 5.13
C ARG A 154 -20.37 6.17 5.74
N ALA A 155 -20.45 6.25 7.07
CA ALA A 155 -21.63 6.74 7.78
C ALA A 155 -21.97 8.18 7.38
N LEU A 156 -20.97 9.07 7.29
CA LEU A 156 -21.13 10.45 6.84
C LEU A 156 -21.69 10.54 5.42
N MET A 157 -21.22 9.69 4.49
CA MET A 157 -21.76 9.66 3.11
C MET A 157 -23.24 9.28 3.10
N ILE A 158 -23.62 8.27 3.90
CA ILE A 158 -25.02 7.82 3.99
C ILE A 158 -25.89 8.90 4.63
N GLU A 159 -25.46 9.46 5.76
CA GLU A 159 -26.19 10.47 6.52
C GLU A 159 -26.49 11.74 5.69
N LYS A 160 -25.47 12.20 4.93
CA LYS A 160 -25.59 13.43 4.13
C LYS A 160 -25.96 13.19 2.67
N GLY A 161 -26.15 11.94 2.26
CA GLY A 161 -26.56 11.59 0.91
C GLY A 161 -25.49 11.83 -0.17
N TYR A 162 -24.20 11.85 0.18
CA TYR A 162 -23.14 11.99 -0.82
C TYR A 162 -23.07 10.75 -1.72
N ARG A 163 -23.13 10.95 -3.02
CA ARG A 163 -23.11 9.87 -4.03
C ARG A 163 -21.77 9.20 -4.15
N THR A 164 -20.68 9.98 -3.94
CA THR A 164 -19.31 9.51 -4.12
C THR A 164 -18.35 10.12 -3.09
N VAL A 165 -17.18 9.47 -2.96
CA VAL A 165 -16.08 10.00 -2.15
C VAL A 165 -15.60 11.36 -2.64
N GLY A 166 -15.58 11.58 -3.96
CA GLY A 166 -15.22 12.87 -4.56
C GLY A 166 -16.16 13.99 -4.12
N GLU A 167 -17.45 13.73 -4.14
CA GLU A 167 -18.49 14.67 -3.72
C GLU A 167 -18.39 14.99 -2.23
N MET A 168 -18.27 13.97 -1.36
CA MET A 168 -18.06 14.15 0.07
C MET A 168 -16.82 15.01 0.36
N LEU A 169 -15.67 14.68 -0.24
CA LEU A 169 -14.42 15.42 -0.01
C LEU A 169 -14.44 16.85 -0.58
N LEU A 170 -15.28 17.13 -1.57
CA LEU A 170 -15.44 18.48 -2.12
C LEU A 170 -16.36 19.34 -1.25
N GLN A 171 -17.52 18.80 -0.88
CA GLN A 171 -18.65 19.58 -0.36
C GLN A 171 -18.72 19.63 1.18
N ASP A 172 -18.21 18.58 1.86
CA ASP A 172 -18.33 18.54 3.32
C ASP A 172 -17.32 19.48 4.00
N PRO A 173 -17.79 20.37 4.91
CA PRO A 173 -16.94 21.32 5.64
C PRO A 173 -15.79 20.67 6.40
N LEU A 174 -15.92 19.41 6.80
CA LEU A 174 -14.87 18.66 7.50
C LEU A 174 -13.57 18.60 6.68
N TYR A 175 -13.67 18.63 5.35
CA TYR A 175 -12.53 18.51 4.42
C TYR A 175 -12.15 19.85 3.78
N ALA A 176 -12.78 20.97 4.15
CA ALA A 176 -12.49 22.28 3.57
C ALA A 176 -11.01 22.68 3.73
N ALA A 177 -10.42 22.46 4.90
CA ALA A 177 -9.03 22.77 5.17
C ALA A 177 -8.04 21.81 4.52
N SER A 178 -8.41 20.56 4.32
CA SER A 178 -7.58 19.54 3.64
C SER A 178 -8.38 18.31 3.26
N LYS A 179 -8.37 17.99 1.98
CA LYS A 179 -8.92 16.76 1.41
C LYS A 179 -7.94 15.56 1.55
N ARG A 180 -6.92 15.67 2.42
CA ARG A 180 -5.87 14.67 2.63
C ARG A 180 -5.57 14.51 4.10
N ASN A 181 -5.13 13.33 4.49
CA ASN A 181 -4.58 13.10 5.81
C ASN A 181 -3.31 13.93 6.02
N LYS A 182 -3.22 14.66 7.10
CA LYS A 182 -2.06 15.47 7.53
C LYS A 182 -1.78 15.27 9.01
N GLY A 183 -0.51 15.36 9.41
CA GLY A 183 -0.09 15.37 10.82
C GLY A 183 -0.52 14.14 11.61
N GLY A 184 -0.51 12.94 11.00
CA GLY A 184 -0.91 11.70 11.66
C GLY A 184 -2.42 11.52 11.88
N ARG A 185 -3.25 12.42 11.34
CA ARG A 185 -4.72 12.33 11.43
C ARG A 185 -5.25 11.58 10.20
N TYR A 186 -6.15 10.63 10.41
CA TYR A 186 -6.72 9.78 9.36
C TYR A 186 -8.12 10.22 8.88
N ILE A 187 -8.47 11.50 9.06
CA ILE A 187 -9.82 12.05 8.83
C ILE A 187 -10.33 11.77 7.41
N ALA A 188 -9.47 11.93 6.40
CA ALA A 188 -9.82 11.73 4.99
C ALA A 188 -9.54 10.29 4.50
N THR A 189 -9.51 9.30 5.39
CA THR A 189 -9.30 7.90 5.02
C THR A 189 -10.62 7.28 4.57
N VAL A 190 -10.65 6.81 3.33
CA VAL A 190 -11.81 6.13 2.72
C VAL A 190 -11.47 4.70 2.33
N GLY A 191 -12.47 3.83 2.28
CA GLY A 191 -12.31 2.44 1.85
C GLY A 191 -12.03 2.33 0.35
N ARG A 192 -11.35 1.26 -0.03
CA ARG A 192 -11.07 0.98 -1.46
C ARG A 192 -12.34 0.65 -2.24
N ASP A 193 -13.28 0.02 -1.61
CA ASP A 193 -14.60 -0.27 -2.14
C ASP A 193 -15.39 1.01 -2.45
N MET A 194 -15.40 1.99 -1.53
CA MET A 194 -16.02 3.30 -1.73
C MET A 194 -15.45 4.02 -2.96
N VAL A 195 -14.13 3.98 -3.12
CA VAL A 195 -13.46 4.57 -4.30
C VAL A 195 -13.76 3.77 -5.58
N ALA A 196 -13.89 2.45 -5.49
CA ALA A 196 -14.27 1.62 -6.64
C ALA A 196 -15.71 1.88 -7.08
N GLU A 197 -16.61 2.13 -6.13
CA GLU A 197 -17.99 2.52 -6.41
C GLU A 197 -18.06 3.87 -7.12
N GLU A 198 -17.25 4.84 -6.71
CA GLU A 198 -17.13 6.12 -7.41
C GLU A 198 -16.67 5.95 -8.86
N VAL A 199 -15.64 5.13 -9.11
CA VAL A 199 -15.20 4.84 -10.49
C VAL A 199 -16.34 4.28 -11.32
N ARG A 200 -17.10 3.32 -10.78
CA ARG A 200 -18.26 2.73 -11.48
C ARG A 200 -19.35 3.77 -11.74
N ALA A 201 -19.58 4.67 -10.78
CA ALA A 201 -20.57 5.75 -10.93
C ALA A 201 -20.16 6.71 -12.05
N ILE A 202 -18.90 7.15 -12.09
CA ILE A 202 -18.37 8.02 -13.14
C ILE A 202 -18.47 7.34 -14.52
N PHE A 203 -18.05 6.09 -14.66
CA PHE A 203 -18.16 5.37 -15.94
C PHE A 203 -19.61 5.23 -16.40
N ARG A 204 -20.53 4.94 -15.47
CA ARG A 204 -21.95 4.83 -15.77
C ARG A 204 -22.52 6.17 -16.25
N ALA A 205 -22.22 7.27 -15.55
CA ALA A 205 -22.68 8.60 -15.91
C ALA A 205 -22.13 9.02 -17.28
N GLN A 206 -20.83 8.87 -17.51
CA GLN A 206 -20.22 9.26 -18.78
C GLN A 206 -20.74 8.42 -19.96
N ARG A 207 -21.04 7.13 -19.75
CA ARG A 207 -21.70 6.30 -20.76
C ARG A 207 -23.10 6.79 -21.09
N GLN A 208 -23.89 7.16 -20.08
CA GLN A 208 -25.24 7.73 -20.28
C GLN A 208 -25.18 9.07 -20.99
N LEU A 209 -24.12 9.84 -20.82
CA LEU A 209 -23.86 11.11 -21.50
C LEU A 209 -23.24 10.93 -22.90
N GLY A 210 -23.15 9.70 -23.39
CA GLY A 210 -22.70 9.39 -24.75
C GLY A 210 -21.19 9.50 -24.97
N GLN A 211 -20.40 9.45 -23.90
CA GLN A 211 -18.93 9.53 -24.03
C GLN A 211 -18.34 8.20 -24.51
N PRO A 212 -17.49 8.20 -25.56
CA PRO A 212 -17.00 6.98 -26.21
C PRO A 212 -15.98 6.19 -25.38
N PHE A 213 -15.43 6.79 -24.35
CA PHE A 213 -14.43 6.19 -23.48
C PHE A 213 -15.00 5.56 -22.19
N ALA A 214 -16.31 5.51 -22.03
CA ALA A 214 -16.98 5.03 -20.82
C ALA A 214 -17.78 3.73 -21.02
#